data_8af089e082f40dc228ecbd6e58475060
#
_entry.id   8af089e082f40dc228ecbd6e58475060
#
_cell.length_a   1.000
_cell.length_b   1.000
_cell.length_c   1.000
_cell.angle_alpha   90.00
_cell.angle_beta   90.00
_cell.angle_gamma   90.00
#
_symmetry.space_group_name_H-M   'P 1'
#
loop_
_entity.id
_entity.type
_entity.pdbx_description
1 polymer ?
#
loop_
_entity_poly.entity_id
_entity_poly.type
_entity_poly.pdbx_seq_one_letter_code
_entity_poly.pdbx_strand_id
1 'polypeptide(L)'
;MKSNKKVVEYGVPQGSVLGPLLFLLYVNDIANATESHKLRLFADDSNVFVTAKDPATLKSLMKQVIEKMCEWFKANKLTVNAKKTQFSIFTQPNQNVPQVLNSIKVLGKLIKRSDSAKYLGIHLDDKLKWKTHIEELAGRLTKTIQAFKIVKNYINDKHKLSFYYAYIYSRIQYGIELYGSACQKSLKKIQIKQNRALKVLFNKEFRTPTVELHKDLKLLMVKDIAKVNTLKFVHQQRNNALPEAFDNYYTEVSQHHNRETRQKHNLHISKETTLGKISTKYRGAVLWNSISKEIRNCQTTKCFASNLKSTIIESYES
;
A
#
# COMPACT_ATOMS: atom_id res chain seq x y z
N MET A 1 -37.16 15.57 -17.06
CA MET A 1 -37.99 14.63 -16.27
C MET A 1 -37.60 14.77 -14.81
N LYS A 2 -38.57 15.03 -13.92
CA LYS A 2 -38.35 15.00 -12.47
C LYS A 2 -38.75 13.59 -11.98
N SER A 3 -37.90 12.94 -11.17
CA SER A 3 -38.24 11.67 -10.51
C SER A 3 -39.32 11.90 -9.44
N ASN A 4 -40.13 10.87 -9.19
CA ASN A 4 -41.13 10.93 -8.13
C ASN A 4 -40.44 11.03 -6.76
N LYS A 5 -40.99 11.86 -5.88
CA LYS A 5 -40.54 11.96 -4.49
C LYS A 5 -40.80 10.64 -3.77
N LYS A 6 -39.81 10.07 -3.11
CA LYS A 6 -39.95 8.93 -2.19
C LYS A 6 -39.54 9.36 -0.81
N VAL A 7 -40.29 8.90 0.19
CA VAL A 7 -39.92 9.09 1.60
C VAL A 7 -38.74 8.18 1.92
N VAL A 8 -37.69 8.72 2.52
CA VAL A 8 -36.53 7.96 3.00
C VAL A 8 -36.78 7.63 4.46
N GLU A 9 -37.15 6.40 4.74
CA GLU A 9 -37.45 5.94 6.10
C GLU A 9 -36.18 5.60 6.89
N TYR A 10 -35.11 5.18 6.20
CA TYR A 10 -33.83 4.76 6.81
C TYR A 10 -32.67 5.22 5.96
N GLY A 11 -31.54 5.49 6.64
CA GLY A 11 -30.28 5.88 5.99
C GLY A 11 -30.17 7.38 5.73
N VAL A 12 -29.15 7.76 4.99
CA VAL A 12 -28.86 9.14 4.60
C VAL A 12 -28.66 9.23 3.08
N PRO A 13 -29.07 10.35 2.44
CA PRO A 13 -28.87 10.51 1.01
C PRO A 13 -27.38 10.42 0.64
N GLN A 14 -27.06 9.68 -0.41
CA GLN A 14 -25.68 9.64 -0.96
C GLN A 14 -25.28 11.05 -1.44
N GLY A 15 -24.10 11.50 -1.03
CA GLY A 15 -23.62 12.86 -1.34
C GLY A 15 -23.99 13.94 -0.33
N SER A 16 -24.69 13.59 0.75
CA SER A 16 -24.94 14.52 1.87
C SER A 16 -23.63 14.80 2.63
N VAL A 17 -23.49 16.01 3.16
CA VAL A 17 -22.30 16.42 3.94
C VAL A 17 -22.18 15.65 5.26
N LEU A 18 -23.31 15.36 5.91
CA LEU A 18 -23.36 14.65 7.20
C LEU A 18 -23.32 13.13 7.06
N GLY A 19 -23.62 12.57 5.90
CA GLY A 19 -23.71 11.12 5.70
C GLY A 19 -22.47 10.36 6.14
N PRO A 20 -21.26 10.75 5.72
CA PRO A 20 -20.03 10.08 6.14
C PRO A 20 -19.79 10.15 7.65
N LEU A 21 -20.06 11.30 8.28
CA LEU A 21 -19.90 11.47 9.73
C LEU A 21 -20.87 10.60 10.51
N LEU A 22 -22.14 10.60 10.13
CA LEU A 22 -23.17 9.76 10.76
C LEU A 22 -22.86 8.27 10.60
N PHE A 23 -22.34 7.87 9.44
CA PHE A 23 -21.92 6.50 9.24
C PHE A 23 -20.75 6.11 10.15
N LEU A 24 -19.73 6.98 10.31
CA LEU A 24 -18.61 6.73 11.22
C LEU A 24 -19.08 6.59 12.68
N LEU A 25 -20.00 7.44 13.13
CA LEU A 25 -20.60 7.33 14.46
C LEU A 25 -21.38 6.02 14.62
N TYR A 26 -22.12 5.64 13.58
CA TYR A 26 -22.93 4.43 13.57
C TYR A 26 -22.12 3.14 13.67
N VAL A 27 -20.94 3.09 13.04
CA VAL A 27 -20.08 1.89 13.06
C VAL A 27 -18.97 1.95 14.11
N ASN A 28 -18.90 3.00 14.92
CA ASN A 28 -17.78 3.25 15.82
C ASN A 28 -17.61 2.16 16.90
N ASP A 29 -18.70 1.57 17.35
CA ASP A 29 -18.71 0.56 18.42
C ASP A 29 -18.48 -0.88 17.92
N ILE A 30 -18.37 -1.11 16.61
CA ILE A 30 -18.07 -2.45 16.04
C ILE A 30 -16.77 -3.03 16.62
N ALA A 31 -15.85 -2.17 17.04
CA ALA A 31 -14.61 -2.58 17.68
C ALA A 31 -14.88 -3.40 18.98
N ASN A 32 -16.01 -3.16 19.65
CA ASN A 32 -16.40 -3.88 20.86
C ASN A 32 -16.90 -5.31 20.56
N ALA A 33 -17.30 -5.60 19.31
CA ALA A 33 -17.71 -6.93 18.88
C ALA A 33 -16.55 -7.91 18.74
N THR A 34 -15.31 -7.40 18.63
CA THR A 34 -14.08 -8.19 18.48
C THR A 34 -12.92 -7.45 19.13
N GLU A 35 -11.77 -8.11 19.29
CA GLU A 35 -10.55 -7.45 19.77
C GLU A 35 -10.14 -6.34 18.79
N SER A 36 -10.11 -5.09 19.26
CA SER A 36 -9.92 -3.89 18.44
C SER A 36 -8.69 -3.93 17.53
N HIS A 37 -7.60 -4.57 17.97
CA HIS A 37 -6.37 -4.71 17.20
C HIS A 37 -6.48 -5.62 15.98
N LYS A 38 -7.55 -6.43 15.90
CA LYS A 38 -7.83 -7.33 14.76
C LYS A 38 -8.69 -6.68 13.70
N LEU A 39 -9.42 -5.63 14.03
CA LEU A 39 -10.35 -4.94 13.12
C LEU A 39 -9.71 -3.67 12.54
N ARG A 40 -9.91 -3.47 11.24
CA ARG A 40 -9.56 -2.22 10.54
C ARG A 40 -10.73 -1.84 9.64
N LEU A 41 -11.24 -0.64 9.84
CA LEU A 41 -12.34 -0.06 9.09
C LEU A 41 -11.82 0.99 8.10
N PHE A 42 -12.39 1.03 6.93
CA PHE A 42 -12.21 2.09 5.96
C PHE A 42 -13.53 2.31 5.22
N ALA A 43 -14.26 3.35 5.58
CA ALA A 43 -15.64 3.57 5.18
C ALA A 43 -16.49 2.30 5.43
N ASP A 44 -17.10 1.74 4.39
CA ASP A 44 -17.90 0.50 4.42
C ASP A 44 -17.06 -0.80 4.39
N ASP A 45 -15.76 -0.70 4.07
CA ASP A 45 -14.86 -1.85 4.06
C ASP A 45 -14.41 -2.22 5.49
N SER A 46 -14.83 -3.40 5.97
CA SER A 46 -14.42 -3.95 7.26
C SER A 46 -13.43 -5.09 7.05
N ASN A 47 -12.23 -4.96 7.62
CA ASN A 47 -11.17 -5.93 7.48
C ASN A 47 -10.75 -6.48 8.84
N VAL A 48 -10.71 -7.81 8.96
CA VAL A 48 -10.33 -8.50 10.20
C VAL A 48 -9.07 -9.31 9.97
N PHE A 49 -8.10 -9.12 10.85
CA PHE A 49 -6.84 -9.85 10.83
C PHE A 49 -6.80 -10.79 12.02
N VAL A 50 -6.63 -12.07 11.74
CA VAL A 50 -6.55 -13.13 12.74
C VAL A 50 -5.22 -13.86 12.60
N THR A 51 -4.52 -14.08 13.71
CA THR A 51 -3.24 -14.79 13.74
C THR A 51 -3.28 -15.94 14.72
N ALA A 52 -2.69 -17.07 14.38
CA ALA A 52 -2.53 -18.21 15.28
C ALA A 52 -1.25 -18.99 14.93
N LYS A 53 -0.79 -19.80 15.87
CA LYS A 53 0.42 -20.64 15.69
C LYS A 53 0.13 -21.88 14.85
N ASP A 54 -1.07 -22.43 14.94
CA ASP A 54 -1.48 -23.65 14.24
C ASP A 54 -2.81 -23.44 13.47
N PRO A 55 -3.06 -24.26 12.44
CA PRO A 55 -4.23 -24.14 11.56
C PRO A 55 -5.58 -24.38 12.25
N ALA A 56 -5.64 -25.25 13.27
CA ALA A 56 -6.88 -25.59 13.95
C ALA A 56 -7.34 -24.41 14.83
N THR A 57 -6.41 -23.86 15.62
CA THR A 57 -6.63 -22.64 16.41
C THR A 57 -7.00 -21.47 15.50
N LEU A 58 -6.30 -21.29 14.37
CA LEU A 58 -6.64 -20.24 13.41
C LEU A 58 -8.08 -20.36 12.90
N LYS A 59 -8.50 -21.56 12.53
CA LYS A 59 -9.88 -21.80 12.07
C LYS A 59 -10.92 -21.50 13.15
N SER A 60 -10.66 -21.92 14.40
CA SER A 60 -11.55 -21.66 15.55
C SER A 60 -11.69 -20.16 15.80
N LEU A 61 -10.55 -19.43 15.86
CA LEU A 61 -10.57 -17.98 16.06
C LEU A 61 -11.26 -17.23 14.93
N MET A 62 -11.01 -17.61 13.67
CA MET A 62 -11.69 -17.03 12.52
C MET A 62 -13.22 -17.20 12.63
N LYS A 63 -13.68 -18.42 13.01
CA LYS A 63 -15.11 -18.69 13.20
C LYS A 63 -15.71 -17.79 14.28
N GLN A 64 -15.08 -17.74 15.46
CA GLN A 64 -15.55 -16.91 16.58
C GLN A 64 -15.65 -15.42 16.20
N VAL A 65 -14.62 -14.87 15.56
CA VAL A 65 -14.60 -13.46 15.16
C VAL A 65 -15.69 -13.17 14.13
N ILE A 66 -15.87 -14.06 13.14
CA ILE A 66 -16.91 -13.90 12.11
C ILE A 66 -18.31 -13.96 12.72
N GLU A 67 -18.55 -14.90 13.65
CA GLU A 67 -19.84 -15.03 14.34
C GLU A 67 -20.17 -13.76 15.13
N LYS A 68 -19.24 -13.25 15.97
CA LYS A 68 -19.44 -12.01 16.71
C LYS A 68 -19.70 -10.80 15.79
N MET A 69 -18.96 -10.68 14.68
CA MET A 69 -19.19 -9.60 13.72
C MET A 69 -20.57 -9.73 13.05
N CYS A 70 -20.97 -10.93 12.68
CA CYS A 70 -22.28 -11.14 12.07
C CYS A 70 -23.43 -10.83 13.03
N GLU A 71 -23.28 -11.15 14.32
CA GLU A 71 -24.23 -10.77 15.38
C GLU A 71 -24.32 -9.25 15.51
N TRP A 72 -23.18 -8.56 15.56
CA TRP A 72 -23.16 -7.11 15.60
C TRP A 72 -23.83 -6.47 14.38
N PHE A 73 -23.49 -6.91 13.15
CA PHE A 73 -24.13 -6.41 11.93
C PHE A 73 -25.66 -6.63 11.96
N LYS A 74 -26.12 -7.81 12.42
CA LYS A 74 -27.53 -8.12 12.56
C LYS A 74 -28.22 -7.21 13.57
N ALA A 75 -27.62 -6.99 14.74
CA ALA A 75 -28.14 -6.10 15.78
C ALA A 75 -28.28 -4.66 15.27
N ASN A 76 -27.30 -4.20 14.47
CA ASN A 76 -27.30 -2.89 13.86
C ASN A 76 -28.04 -2.82 12.52
N LYS A 77 -28.89 -3.80 12.17
CA LYS A 77 -29.66 -3.84 10.91
C LYS A 77 -28.82 -3.66 9.63
N LEU A 78 -27.54 -4.01 9.68
CA LEU A 78 -26.62 -4.02 8.55
C LEU A 78 -26.55 -5.41 7.93
N THR A 79 -26.52 -5.47 6.59
CA THR A 79 -26.47 -6.73 5.85
C THR A 79 -25.08 -6.97 5.30
N VAL A 80 -24.44 -8.07 5.72
CA VAL A 80 -23.15 -8.49 5.18
C VAL A 80 -23.33 -9.07 3.77
N ASN A 81 -22.60 -8.53 2.80
CA ASN A 81 -22.61 -9.05 1.44
C ASN A 81 -21.64 -10.24 1.29
N ALA A 82 -22.13 -11.45 1.53
CA ALA A 82 -21.32 -12.67 1.43
C ALA A 82 -20.69 -12.90 0.04
N LYS A 83 -21.25 -12.33 -1.04
CA LYS A 83 -20.65 -12.43 -2.40
C LYS A 83 -19.40 -11.56 -2.56
N LYS A 84 -19.32 -10.45 -1.81
CA LYS A 84 -18.16 -9.55 -1.80
C LYS A 84 -17.18 -9.90 -0.68
N THR A 85 -17.60 -10.68 0.32
CA THR A 85 -16.74 -11.10 1.42
C THR A 85 -15.70 -12.10 0.90
N GLN A 86 -14.43 -11.84 1.18
CA GLN A 86 -13.30 -12.67 0.79
C GLN A 86 -12.42 -12.94 2.01
N PHE A 87 -11.70 -14.03 2.00
CA PHE A 87 -10.62 -14.26 2.95
C PHE A 87 -9.39 -14.85 2.27
N SER A 88 -8.23 -14.50 2.78
CA SER A 88 -6.93 -14.99 2.33
C SER A 88 -6.09 -15.38 3.53
N ILE A 89 -5.21 -16.35 3.36
CA ILE A 89 -4.31 -16.83 4.40
C ILE A 89 -2.88 -16.56 3.94
N PHE A 90 -2.18 -15.79 4.76
CA PHE A 90 -0.79 -15.44 4.52
C PHE A 90 0.11 -16.44 5.23
N THR A 91 1.01 -17.09 4.50
CA THR A 91 1.95 -18.07 5.04
C THR A 91 3.36 -17.80 4.54
N GLN A 92 4.34 -18.41 5.19
CA GLN A 92 5.71 -18.35 4.69
C GLN A 92 5.82 -18.98 3.28
N PRO A 93 6.77 -18.55 2.44
CA PRO A 93 6.85 -18.96 1.04
C PRO A 93 6.85 -20.48 0.81
N ASN A 94 7.45 -21.24 1.73
CA ASN A 94 7.60 -22.69 1.63
C ASN A 94 6.53 -23.49 2.41
N GLN A 95 5.54 -22.80 2.98
CA GLN A 95 4.46 -23.47 3.70
C GLN A 95 3.21 -23.57 2.82
N ASN A 96 2.61 -24.75 2.79
CA ASN A 96 1.31 -24.98 2.16
C ASN A 96 0.19 -24.68 3.15
N VAL A 97 -0.90 -24.13 2.66
CA VAL A 97 -2.11 -23.91 3.47
C VAL A 97 -2.83 -25.25 3.62
N PRO A 98 -3.07 -25.72 4.86
CA PRO A 98 -3.83 -26.96 5.08
C PRO A 98 -5.24 -26.90 4.51
N GLN A 99 -5.76 -28.05 4.03
CA GLN A 99 -7.10 -28.14 3.42
C GLN A 99 -8.21 -27.65 4.34
N VAL A 100 -8.06 -27.82 5.66
CA VAL A 100 -8.99 -27.36 6.68
C VAL A 100 -9.30 -25.86 6.61
N LEU A 101 -8.39 -25.08 6.02
CA LEU A 101 -8.48 -23.63 5.85
C LEU A 101 -8.91 -23.19 4.42
N ASN A 102 -9.36 -24.11 3.58
CA ASN A 102 -9.78 -23.78 2.22
C ASN A 102 -11.15 -23.09 2.15
N SER A 103 -11.93 -23.13 3.21
CA SER A 103 -13.24 -22.48 3.24
C SER A 103 -13.65 -22.13 4.67
N ILE A 104 -14.50 -21.10 4.78
CA ILE A 104 -15.17 -20.67 6.01
C ILE A 104 -16.66 -20.46 5.75
N LYS A 105 -17.48 -20.55 6.79
CA LYS A 105 -18.91 -20.22 6.71
C LYS A 105 -19.14 -18.80 7.24
N VAL A 106 -19.84 -17.98 6.46
CA VAL A 106 -20.28 -16.62 6.83
C VAL A 106 -21.77 -16.54 6.57
N LEU A 107 -22.59 -16.30 7.58
CA LEU A 107 -24.06 -16.29 7.49
C LEU A 107 -24.62 -17.52 6.75
N GLY A 108 -24.13 -18.71 7.10
CA GLY A 108 -24.55 -19.97 6.48
C GLY A 108 -24.00 -20.26 5.08
N LYS A 109 -23.37 -19.28 4.41
CA LYS A 109 -22.77 -19.44 3.10
C LYS A 109 -21.31 -19.83 3.19
N LEU A 110 -20.89 -20.80 2.36
CA LEU A 110 -19.51 -21.23 2.27
C LEU A 110 -18.72 -20.27 1.37
N ILE A 111 -17.70 -19.66 1.95
CA ILE A 111 -16.76 -18.79 1.23
C ILE A 111 -15.46 -19.56 1.06
N LYS A 112 -14.99 -19.68 -0.19
CA LYS A 112 -13.71 -20.30 -0.52
C LYS A 112 -12.55 -19.32 -0.27
N ARG A 113 -11.41 -19.86 0.16
CA ARG A 113 -10.17 -19.09 0.27
C ARG A 113 -9.77 -18.52 -1.09
N SER A 114 -9.35 -17.26 -1.08
CA SER A 114 -8.74 -16.60 -2.23
C SER A 114 -7.22 -16.56 -2.07
N ASP A 115 -6.48 -16.83 -3.16
CA ASP A 115 -5.02 -16.70 -3.16
C ASP A 115 -4.55 -15.23 -3.24
N SER A 116 -5.48 -14.31 -3.45
CA SER A 116 -5.23 -12.87 -3.44
C SER A 116 -6.47 -12.13 -2.94
N ALA A 117 -6.25 -11.18 -2.05
CA ALA A 117 -7.30 -10.26 -1.58
C ALA A 117 -6.97 -8.82 -1.99
N LYS A 118 -7.99 -8.07 -2.39
CA LYS A 118 -7.85 -6.64 -2.65
C LYS A 118 -8.15 -5.86 -1.38
N TYR A 119 -7.16 -5.10 -0.92
CA TYR A 119 -7.27 -4.24 0.24
C TYR A 119 -6.89 -2.80 -0.13
N LEU A 120 -7.82 -1.87 0.01
CA LEU A 120 -7.64 -0.45 -0.32
C LEU A 120 -6.95 -0.23 -1.69
N GLY A 121 -7.39 -0.96 -2.71
CA GLY A 121 -6.83 -0.83 -4.07
C GLY A 121 -5.53 -1.58 -4.33
N ILE A 122 -4.94 -2.23 -3.32
CA ILE A 122 -3.72 -3.03 -3.45
C ILE A 122 -4.08 -4.51 -3.39
N HIS A 123 -3.55 -5.33 -4.31
CA HIS A 123 -3.70 -6.77 -4.28
C HIS A 123 -2.61 -7.42 -3.44
N LEU A 124 -3.05 -8.08 -2.37
CA LEU A 124 -2.20 -8.85 -1.46
C LEU A 124 -2.31 -10.32 -1.85
N ASP A 125 -1.27 -10.91 -2.44
CA ASP A 125 -1.22 -12.36 -2.66
C ASP A 125 -0.75 -13.08 -1.39
N ASP A 126 -1.13 -14.35 -1.25
CA ASP A 126 -0.92 -15.21 -0.06
C ASP A 126 0.56 -15.33 0.38
N LYS A 127 1.48 -15.08 -0.53
CA LYS A 127 2.94 -15.11 -0.30
C LYS A 127 3.59 -13.73 -0.31
N LEU A 128 2.79 -12.66 -0.43
CA LEU A 128 3.25 -11.26 -0.51
C LEU A 128 4.33 -11.02 -1.59
N LYS A 129 4.24 -11.74 -2.71
CA LYS A 129 5.15 -11.60 -3.87
C LYS A 129 4.72 -10.46 -4.80
N TRP A 130 3.55 -9.88 -4.59
CA TRP A 130 3.00 -8.75 -5.32
C TRP A 130 2.74 -8.98 -6.80
N LYS A 131 2.68 -10.26 -7.23
CA LYS A 131 2.55 -10.61 -8.65
C LYS A 131 1.26 -10.07 -9.24
N THR A 132 0.13 -10.36 -8.62
CA THR A 132 -1.20 -9.93 -9.07
C THR A 132 -1.31 -8.40 -9.11
N HIS A 133 -0.80 -7.71 -8.07
CA HIS A 133 -0.81 -6.25 -8.02
C HIS A 133 0.00 -5.63 -9.16
N ILE A 134 1.21 -6.12 -9.39
CA ILE A 134 2.10 -5.60 -10.43
C ILE A 134 1.54 -5.87 -11.83
N GLU A 135 0.91 -7.00 -12.08
CA GLU A 135 0.28 -7.33 -13.36
C GLU A 135 -0.91 -6.40 -13.64
N GLU A 136 -1.77 -6.18 -12.64
CA GLU A 136 -2.89 -5.24 -12.77
C GLU A 136 -2.41 -3.80 -12.98
N LEU A 137 -1.43 -3.34 -12.20
CA LEU A 137 -0.84 -2.01 -12.35
C LEU A 137 -0.24 -1.84 -13.76
N ALA A 138 0.54 -2.81 -14.23
CA ALA A 138 1.11 -2.80 -15.58
C ALA A 138 0.02 -2.73 -16.67
N GLY A 139 -1.09 -3.43 -16.48
CA GLY A 139 -2.26 -3.36 -17.35
C GLY A 139 -2.89 -1.96 -17.38
N ARG A 140 -3.11 -1.36 -16.20
CA ARG A 140 -3.62 0.03 -16.07
C ARG A 140 -2.69 1.05 -16.74
N LEU A 141 -1.37 0.93 -16.52
CA LEU A 141 -0.38 1.79 -17.17
C LEU A 141 -0.40 1.62 -18.70
N THR A 142 -0.59 0.39 -19.20
CA THR A 142 -0.68 0.13 -20.64
C THR A 142 -1.86 0.86 -21.28
N LYS A 143 -3.04 0.82 -20.64
CA LYS A 143 -4.23 1.56 -21.11
C LYS A 143 -3.96 3.07 -21.15
N THR A 144 -3.31 3.61 -20.10
CA THR A 144 -2.91 5.04 -20.08
C THR A 144 -1.94 5.40 -21.21
N ILE A 145 -0.96 4.53 -21.48
CA ILE A 145 0.01 4.76 -22.58
C ILE A 145 -0.71 4.78 -23.94
N GLN A 146 -1.72 3.94 -24.15
CA GLN A 146 -2.52 4.00 -25.39
C GLN A 146 -3.28 5.33 -25.50
N ALA A 147 -3.90 5.80 -24.40
CA ALA A 147 -4.52 7.12 -24.40
C ALA A 147 -3.49 8.24 -24.70
N PHE A 148 -2.29 8.17 -24.13
CA PHE A 148 -1.23 9.15 -24.41
C PHE A 148 -0.81 9.20 -25.88
N LYS A 149 -0.82 8.06 -26.59
CA LYS A 149 -0.53 8.04 -28.03
C LYS A 149 -1.51 8.90 -28.85
N ILE A 150 -2.77 8.95 -28.40
CA ILE A 150 -3.83 9.73 -29.08
C ILE A 150 -3.67 11.21 -28.76
N VAL A 151 -3.50 11.54 -27.47
CA VAL A 151 -3.58 12.94 -27.01
C VAL A 151 -2.25 13.70 -27.03
N LYS A 152 -1.10 13.02 -27.17
CA LYS A 152 0.24 13.62 -27.05
C LYS A 152 0.49 14.83 -27.94
N ASN A 153 -0.11 14.86 -29.15
CA ASN A 153 0.05 15.95 -30.11
C ASN A 153 -0.80 17.18 -29.75
N TYR A 154 -1.80 17.00 -28.86
CA TYR A 154 -2.68 18.07 -28.39
C TYR A 154 -2.23 18.63 -27.02
N ILE A 155 -1.20 18.01 -26.37
CA ILE A 155 -0.67 18.44 -25.09
C ILE A 155 0.54 19.34 -25.35
N ASN A 156 0.46 20.58 -24.88
CA ASN A 156 1.60 21.48 -24.88
C ASN A 156 2.75 20.92 -24.02
N ASP A 157 4.00 21.09 -24.48
CA ASP A 157 5.20 20.53 -23.83
C ASP A 157 5.31 20.89 -22.35
N LYS A 158 4.92 22.11 -21.97
CA LYS A 158 4.90 22.56 -20.55
C LYS A 158 3.97 21.74 -19.65
N HIS A 159 2.97 21.05 -20.23
CA HIS A 159 1.99 20.25 -19.47
C HIS A 159 2.29 18.75 -19.51
N LYS A 160 3.20 18.26 -20.35
CA LYS A 160 3.51 16.83 -20.47
C LYS A 160 3.95 16.19 -19.14
N LEU A 161 4.76 16.91 -18.35
CA LEU A 161 5.12 16.45 -17.00
C LEU A 161 3.93 16.35 -16.07
N SER A 162 2.98 17.29 -16.12
CA SER A 162 1.76 17.22 -15.30
C SER A 162 0.93 15.98 -15.65
N PHE A 163 0.79 15.66 -16.95
CA PHE A 163 0.14 14.42 -17.39
C PHE A 163 0.87 13.17 -16.90
N TYR A 164 2.19 13.15 -16.96
CA TYR A 164 2.97 12.05 -16.42
C TYR A 164 2.72 11.88 -14.91
N TYR A 165 2.79 12.96 -14.12
CA TYR A 165 2.54 12.90 -12.68
C TYR A 165 1.12 12.46 -12.35
N ALA A 166 0.11 12.98 -13.06
CA ALA A 166 -1.29 12.67 -12.80
C ALA A 166 -1.67 11.23 -13.14
N TYR A 167 -1.18 10.68 -14.24
CA TYR A 167 -1.69 9.42 -14.79
C TYR A 167 -0.72 8.24 -14.71
N ILE A 168 0.56 8.47 -14.56
CA ILE A 168 1.59 7.42 -14.47
C ILE A 168 2.20 7.39 -13.08
N TYR A 169 2.81 8.50 -12.63
CA TYR A 169 3.52 8.56 -11.37
C TYR A 169 2.59 8.31 -10.17
N SER A 170 1.42 8.94 -10.13
CA SER A 170 0.44 8.75 -9.05
C SER A 170 0.04 7.29 -8.86
N ARG A 171 -0.13 6.53 -9.96
CA ARG A 171 -0.45 5.10 -9.92
C ARG A 171 0.72 4.25 -9.48
N ILE A 172 1.96 4.60 -9.89
CA ILE A 172 3.16 3.90 -9.45
C ILE A 172 3.42 4.18 -7.97
N GLN A 173 3.24 5.41 -7.53
CA GLN A 173 3.54 5.82 -6.16
C GLN A 173 2.57 5.22 -5.15
N TYR A 174 1.32 4.95 -5.52
CA TYR A 174 0.30 4.46 -4.59
C TYR A 174 0.67 3.09 -4.00
N GLY A 175 0.98 3.07 -2.71
CA GLY A 175 1.37 1.87 -1.96
C GLY A 175 2.73 1.27 -2.34
N ILE A 176 3.60 2.02 -3.02
CA ILE A 176 4.91 1.53 -3.44
C ILE A 176 5.82 1.19 -2.26
N GLU A 177 5.58 1.75 -1.08
CA GLU A 177 6.25 1.38 0.17
C GLU A 177 6.04 -0.10 0.51
N LEU A 178 4.92 -0.67 0.08
CA LEU A 178 4.59 -2.08 0.27
C LEU A 178 5.13 -2.92 -0.89
N TYR A 179 4.57 -2.75 -2.11
CA TYR A 179 4.90 -3.58 -3.26
C TYR A 179 6.29 -3.30 -3.87
N GLY A 180 6.94 -2.20 -3.50
CA GLY A 180 8.34 -1.94 -3.84
C GLY A 180 9.33 -2.94 -3.24
N SER A 181 8.86 -3.84 -2.36
CA SER A 181 9.60 -5.02 -1.89
C SER A 181 9.60 -6.19 -2.89
N ALA A 182 8.83 -6.12 -3.96
CA ALA A 182 8.78 -7.16 -4.98
C ALA A 182 10.15 -7.40 -5.63
N CYS A 183 10.33 -8.62 -6.18
CA CYS A 183 11.58 -8.95 -6.84
C CYS A 183 11.85 -8.03 -8.06
N GLN A 184 13.12 -7.82 -8.38
CA GLN A 184 13.54 -6.93 -9.46
C GLN A 184 12.88 -7.26 -10.81
N LYS A 185 12.70 -8.55 -11.13
CA LYS A 185 12.02 -8.98 -12.35
C LYS A 185 10.58 -8.46 -12.43
N SER A 186 9.88 -8.43 -11.31
CA SER A 186 8.51 -7.91 -11.23
C SER A 186 8.49 -6.38 -11.36
N LEU A 187 9.32 -5.67 -10.62
CA LEU A 187 9.41 -4.20 -10.69
C LEU A 187 9.87 -3.71 -12.07
N LYS A 188 10.72 -4.48 -12.78
CA LYS A 188 11.14 -4.20 -14.15
C LYS A 188 9.94 -4.09 -15.11
N LYS A 189 8.86 -4.85 -14.87
CA LYS A 189 7.63 -4.73 -15.69
C LYS A 189 7.04 -3.32 -15.59
N ILE A 190 7.01 -2.73 -14.40
CA ILE A 190 6.51 -1.35 -14.19
C ILE A 190 7.49 -0.34 -14.76
N GLN A 191 8.81 -0.53 -14.56
CA GLN A 191 9.83 0.35 -15.13
C GLN A 191 9.73 0.45 -16.65
N ILE A 192 9.51 -0.69 -17.35
CA ILE A 192 9.30 -0.69 -18.80
C ILE A 192 8.08 0.15 -19.19
N LYS A 193 6.98 0.08 -18.43
CA LYS A 193 5.79 0.90 -18.69
C LYS A 193 6.05 2.38 -18.43
N GLN A 194 6.75 2.72 -17.33
CA GLN A 194 7.17 4.09 -17.02
C GLN A 194 8.00 4.67 -18.17
N ASN A 195 9.03 3.97 -18.59
CA ASN A 195 9.90 4.38 -19.71
C ASN A 195 9.13 4.58 -21.01
N ARG A 196 8.20 3.65 -21.35
CA ARG A 196 7.37 3.77 -22.55
C ARG A 196 6.42 4.97 -22.48
N ALA A 197 5.84 5.25 -21.32
CA ALA A 197 4.98 6.42 -21.14
C ALA A 197 5.74 7.72 -21.40
N LEU A 198 6.96 7.85 -20.86
CA LEU A 198 7.83 9.02 -21.09
C LEU A 198 8.20 9.15 -22.55
N LYS A 199 8.65 8.07 -23.21
CA LYS A 199 8.98 8.10 -24.64
C LYS A 199 7.80 8.55 -25.51
N VAL A 200 6.59 8.07 -25.19
CA VAL A 200 5.36 8.45 -25.92
C VAL A 200 5.03 9.93 -25.70
N LEU A 201 5.02 10.40 -24.45
CA LEU A 201 4.66 11.78 -24.12
C LEU A 201 5.63 12.80 -24.71
N PHE A 202 6.94 12.49 -24.68
CA PHE A 202 8.00 13.41 -25.11
C PHE A 202 8.45 13.15 -26.57
N ASN A 203 7.69 12.37 -27.35
CA ASN A 203 7.99 12.05 -28.75
C ASN A 203 9.40 11.52 -28.96
N LYS A 204 9.91 10.70 -28.03
CA LYS A 204 11.23 10.08 -28.14
C LYS A 204 11.16 8.75 -28.87
N GLU A 205 12.20 8.44 -29.60
CA GLU A 205 12.34 7.15 -30.30
C GLU A 205 12.37 5.97 -29.36
N PHE A 206 11.99 4.79 -29.84
CA PHE A 206 11.96 3.56 -29.06
C PHE A 206 13.36 3.22 -28.49
N ARG A 207 14.41 3.47 -29.26
CA ARG A 207 15.81 3.17 -28.87
C ARG A 207 16.46 4.21 -27.96
N THR A 208 15.82 5.37 -27.70
CA THR A 208 16.37 6.43 -26.83
C THR A 208 16.79 5.86 -25.47
N PRO A 209 18.02 6.15 -24.99
CA PRO A 209 18.48 5.76 -23.67
C PRO A 209 17.52 6.28 -22.59
N THR A 210 17.11 5.41 -21.67
CA THR A 210 16.08 5.78 -20.69
C THR A 210 16.65 6.44 -19.45
N VAL A 211 17.91 6.16 -19.12
CA VAL A 211 18.59 6.77 -17.98
C VAL A 211 18.73 8.26 -18.20
N GLU A 212 19.23 8.67 -19.37
CA GLU A 212 19.36 10.07 -19.77
C GLU A 212 18.00 10.78 -19.72
N LEU A 213 16.94 10.16 -20.28
CA LEU A 213 15.59 10.72 -20.25
C LEU A 213 15.08 10.95 -18.82
N HIS A 214 15.37 10.04 -17.89
CA HIS A 214 15.02 10.24 -16.47
C HIS A 214 15.83 11.38 -15.85
N LYS A 215 17.11 11.50 -16.19
CA LYS A 215 18.03 12.57 -15.71
C LYS A 215 17.57 13.94 -16.20
N ASP A 216 17.35 14.08 -17.52
CA ASP A 216 16.92 15.32 -18.17
C ASP A 216 15.57 15.83 -17.63
N LEU A 217 14.62 14.93 -17.44
CA LEU A 217 13.30 15.25 -16.91
C LEU A 217 13.27 15.33 -15.37
N LYS A 218 14.37 15.08 -14.69
CA LYS A 218 14.49 15.03 -13.23
C LYS A 218 13.45 14.08 -12.61
N LEU A 219 13.31 12.87 -13.17
CA LEU A 219 12.34 11.87 -12.77
C LEU A 219 13.02 10.64 -12.16
N LEU A 220 12.45 10.14 -11.06
CA LEU A 220 12.92 8.92 -10.42
C LEU A 220 12.49 7.67 -11.20
N MET A 221 13.35 6.66 -11.24
CA MET A 221 13.00 5.31 -11.66
C MET A 221 12.15 4.61 -10.59
N VAL A 222 11.43 3.54 -10.97
CA VAL A 222 10.49 2.83 -10.08
C VAL A 222 11.16 2.38 -8.77
N LYS A 223 12.37 1.82 -8.83
CA LYS A 223 13.14 1.40 -7.65
C LYS A 223 13.42 2.58 -6.69
N ASP A 224 13.69 3.75 -7.28
CA ASP A 224 14.05 4.94 -6.53
C ASP A 224 12.81 5.65 -5.99
N ILE A 225 11.67 5.57 -6.69
CA ILE A 225 10.37 5.97 -6.14
C ILE A 225 10.07 5.14 -4.89
N ALA A 226 10.28 3.82 -4.92
CA ALA A 226 10.10 2.97 -3.75
C ALA A 226 11.04 3.36 -2.60
N LYS A 227 12.33 3.60 -2.90
CA LYS A 227 13.32 4.04 -1.92
C LYS A 227 12.92 5.37 -1.27
N VAL A 228 12.59 6.38 -2.08
CA VAL A 228 12.22 7.71 -1.58
C VAL A 228 10.97 7.66 -0.73
N ASN A 229 9.91 6.95 -1.17
CA ASN A 229 8.67 6.87 -0.40
C ASN A 229 8.85 6.10 0.91
N THR A 230 9.60 4.99 0.92
CA THR A 230 9.95 4.28 2.16
C THR A 230 10.71 5.18 3.12
N LEU A 231 11.68 5.94 2.64
CA LEU A 231 12.46 6.87 3.46
C LEU A 231 11.64 8.07 3.96
N LYS A 232 10.71 8.57 3.15
CA LYS A 232 9.74 9.59 3.61
C LYS A 232 8.90 9.08 4.77
N PHE A 233 8.44 7.84 4.71
CA PHE A 233 7.68 7.21 5.79
C PHE A 233 8.53 7.13 7.09
N VAL A 234 9.81 6.74 6.99
CA VAL A 234 10.74 6.74 8.13
C VAL A 234 10.90 8.15 8.69
N HIS A 235 11.16 9.14 7.82
CA HIS A 235 11.33 10.53 8.24
C HIS A 235 10.07 11.09 8.93
N GLN A 236 8.89 10.79 8.42
CA GLN A 236 7.61 11.20 9.02
C GLN A 236 7.42 10.59 10.40
N GLN A 237 7.72 9.29 10.56
CA GLN A 237 7.63 8.62 11.86
C GLN A 237 8.59 9.24 12.88
N ARG A 238 9.83 9.52 12.49
CA ARG A 238 10.83 10.13 13.38
C ARG A 238 10.48 11.56 13.80
N ASN A 239 9.70 12.26 13.00
CA ASN A 239 9.21 13.63 13.31
C ASN A 239 7.78 13.62 13.90
N ASN A 240 7.29 12.48 14.39
CA ASN A 240 5.96 12.33 14.97
C ASN A 240 4.83 12.86 14.05
N ALA A 241 5.02 12.74 12.74
CA ALA A 241 4.05 13.18 11.72
C ALA A 241 3.14 12.04 11.22
N LEU A 242 3.16 10.89 11.89
CA LEU A 242 2.28 9.75 11.65
C LEU A 242 1.34 9.54 12.84
N PRO A 243 0.20 8.84 12.65
CA PRO A 243 -0.70 8.45 13.74
C PRO A 243 0.02 7.64 14.82
N GLU A 244 -0.49 7.69 16.07
CA GLU A 244 0.02 6.98 17.25
C GLU A 244 0.28 5.47 17.01
N ALA A 245 -0.48 4.84 16.12
CA ALA A 245 -0.28 3.44 15.74
C ALA A 245 1.14 3.14 15.20
N PHE A 246 1.89 4.17 14.82
CA PHE A 246 3.28 4.07 14.35
C PHE A 246 4.30 4.54 15.40
N ASP A 247 3.88 4.88 16.60
CA ASP A 247 4.79 5.19 17.69
C ASP A 247 5.68 3.98 17.95
N ASN A 248 6.97 4.21 18.12
CA ASN A 248 7.96 3.15 18.27
C ASN A 248 8.03 2.13 17.12
N TYR A 249 7.45 2.43 15.95
CA TYR A 249 7.58 1.57 14.77
C TYR A 249 9.03 1.40 14.34
N TYR A 250 9.82 2.48 14.38
CA TYR A 250 11.27 2.48 14.28
C TYR A 250 11.88 2.91 15.61
N THR A 251 12.87 2.17 16.10
CA THR A 251 13.60 2.46 17.34
C THR A 251 15.09 2.64 17.04
N GLU A 252 15.78 3.46 17.81
CA GLU A 252 17.22 3.63 17.67
C GLU A 252 18.01 2.51 18.36
N VAL A 253 19.22 2.25 17.91
CA VAL A 253 20.12 1.29 18.53
C VAL A 253 20.41 1.67 19.98
N SER A 254 20.47 2.96 20.31
CA SER A 254 20.64 3.49 21.67
C SER A 254 19.55 3.05 22.65
N GLN A 255 18.35 2.74 22.17
CA GLN A 255 17.23 2.24 23.01
C GLN A 255 17.33 0.74 23.34
N HIS A 256 18.21 0.02 22.65
CA HIS A 256 18.40 -1.44 22.82
C HIS A 256 19.66 -1.81 23.61
N HIS A 257 20.65 -0.94 23.71
CA HIS A 257 21.83 -1.13 24.52
C HIS A 257 22.54 0.19 24.85
N ASN A 258 23.14 0.27 26.04
CA ASN A 258 23.82 1.47 26.56
C ASN A 258 25.26 1.66 26.04
N ARG A 259 25.73 0.85 25.08
CA ARG A 259 27.09 1.00 24.55
C ARG A 259 27.20 2.22 23.63
N GLU A 260 28.12 3.10 23.93
CA GLU A 260 28.44 4.21 23.02
C GLU A 260 29.18 3.70 21.78
N THR A 261 28.44 3.61 20.68
CA THR A 261 28.99 3.20 19.39
C THR A 261 28.76 4.31 18.35
N ARG A 262 29.57 4.33 17.29
CA ARG A 262 29.35 5.26 16.15
C ARG A 262 27.97 5.11 15.50
N GLN A 263 27.28 4.02 15.75
CA GLN A 263 25.98 3.66 15.18
C GLN A 263 24.81 3.87 16.15
N LYS A 264 25.02 4.49 17.34
CA LYS A 264 23.97 4.64 18.34
C LYS A 264 22.70 5.33 17.84
N HIS A 265 22.81 6.23 16.88
CA HIS A 265 21.70 6.95 16.25
C HIS A 265 21.15 6.28 14.98
N ASN A 266 21.67 5.11 14.61
CA ASN A 266 21.08 4.31 13.55
C ASN A 266 19.78 3.65 14.06
N LEU A 267 18.89 3.35 13.11
CA LEU A 267 17.70 2.55 13.42
C LEU A 267 18.09 1.11 13.70
N HIS A 268 17.48 0.54 14.71
CA HIS A 268 17.66 -0.85 15.08
C HIS A 268 17.11 -1.77 13.99
N ILE A 269 17.92 -2.74 13.56
CA ILE A 269 17.55 -3.77 12.59
C ILE A 269 17.41 -5.09 13.34
N SER A 270 16.17 -5.53 13.58
CA SER A 270 15.90 -6.83 14.20
C SER A 270 16.29 -7.99 13.30
N LYS A 271 16.58 -9.15 13.91
CA LYS A 271 16.70 -10.41 13.14
C LYS A 271 15.33 -10.81 12.62
N GLU A 272 15.17 -10.80 11.31
CA GLU A 272 13.89 -11.06 10.67
C GLU A 272 13.91 -12.31 9.82
N THR A 273 12.73 -12.94 9.73
CA THR A 273 12.47 -14.00 8.77
C THR A 273 12.54 -13.46 7.32
N THR A 274 12.51 -14.34 6.34
CA THR A 274 12.48 -13.93 4.92
C THR A 274 11.30 -12.99 4.62
N LEU A 275 10.12 -13.23 5.20
CA LEU A 275 8.96 -12.34 5.09
C LEU A 275 9.16 -11.04 5.88
N GLY A 276 9.76 -11.09 7.06
CA GLY A 276 10.05 -9.90 7.84
C GLY A 276 10.97 -8.92 7.09
N LYS A 277 11.95 -9.43 6.33
CA LYS A 277 12.88 -8.60 5.55
C LYS A 277 12.23 -7.81 4.41
N ILE A 278 11.08 -8.23 3.91
CA ILE A 278 10.32 -7.45 2.91
C ILE A 278 9.42 -6.39 3.54
N SER A 279 9.26 -6.39 4.85
CA SER A 279 8.44 -5.40 5.58
C SER A 279 9.00 -3.99 5.41
N THR A 280 8.13 -3.00 5.45
CA THR A 280 8.51 -1.58 5.44
C THR A 280 9.38 -1.25 6.66
N LYS A 281 9.12 -1.89 7.81
CA LYS A 281 9.92 -1.73 9.04
C LYS A 281 11.39 -2.09 8.82
N TYR A 282 11.66 -3.29 8.33
CA TYR A 282 13.04 -3.74 8.09
C TYR A 282 13.70 -2.93 6.97
N ARG A 283 13.04 -2.80 5.81
CA ARG A 283 13.59 -2.07 4.65
C ARG A 283 13.82 -0.60 4.96
N GLY A 284 12.90 0.03 5.68
CA GLY A 284 13.03 1.43 6.08
C GLY A 284 14.24 1.66 6.97
N ALA A 285 14.46 0.79 7.97
CA ALA A 285 15.64 0.89 8.83
C ALA A 285 16.96 0.71 8.05
N VAL A 286 17.02 -0.31 7.17
CA VAL A 286 18.21 -0.54 6.31
C VAL A 286 18.49 0.66 5.42
N LEU A 287 17.48 1.16 4.71
CA LEU A 287 17.61 2.31 3.82
C LEU A 287 17.99 3.58 4.59
N TRP A 288 17.38 3.83 5.75
CA TRP A 288 17.69 4.98 6.59
C TRP A 288 19.13 4.98 7.03
N ASN A 289 19.64 3.83 7.47
CA ASN A 289 21.02 3.70 7.91
C ASN A 289 22.05 3.87 6.77
N SER A 290 21.62 3.79 5.50
CA SER A 290 22.48 3.95 4.33
C SER A 290 22.57 5.38 3.78
N ILE A 291 21.71 6.30 4.20
CA ILE A 291 21.76 7.70 3.73
C ILE A 291 22.63 8.57 4.62
N SER A 292 23.15 9.68 4.07
CA SER A 292 24.04 10.62 4.78
C SER A 292 23.33 11.33 5.94
N LYS A 293 24.11 11.79 6.92
CA LYS A 293 23.58 12.52 8.08
C LYS A 293 22.95 13.85 7.68
N GLU A 294 23.50 14.52 6.67
CA GLU A 294 22.98 15.80 6.16
C GLU A 294 21.54 15.64 5.67
N ILE A 295 21.26 14.57 4.92
CA ILE A 295 19.90 14.28 4.44
C ILE A 295 18.99 13.91 5.62
N ARG A 296 19.46 13.09 6.58
CA ARG A 296 18.65 12.69 7.75
C ARG A 296 18.22 13.88 8.61
N ASN A 297 19.04 14.93 8.68
CA ASN A 297 18.83 16.10 9.53
C ASN A 297 17.88 17.15 8.92
N CYS A 298 17.31 16.90 7.74
CA CYS A 298 16.30 17.79 7.16
C CYS A 298 15.09 17.89 8.10
N GLN A 299 14.69 19.10 8.46
CA GLN A 299 13.58 19.32 9.38
C GLN A 299 12.21 18.96 8.77
N THR A 300 11.99 19.28 7.49
CA THR A 300 10.71 19.04 6.83
C THR A 300 10.78 17.86 5.87
N THR A 301 9.71 17.07 5.79
CA THR A 301 9.60 15.95 4.84
C THR A 301 9.74 16.41 3.38
N LYS A 302 9.35 17.65 3.08
CA LYS A 302 9.47 18.23 1.74
C LYS A 302 10.97 18.47 1.38
N CYS A 303 11.71 19.10 2.28
CA CYS A 303 13.15 19.32 2.11
C CYS A 303 13.91 17.99 2.01
N PHE A 304 13.63 17.06 2.93
CA PHE A 304 14.17 15.70 2.93
C PHE A 304 13.97 14.99 1.59
N ALA A 305 12.73 14.96 1.09
CA ALA A 305 12.39 14.29 -0.15
C ALA A 305 13.04 14.95 -1.37
N SER A 306 13.17 16.30 -1.37
CA SER A 306 13.81 17.05 -2.45
C SER A 306 15.32 16.74 -2.52
N ASN A 307 16.03 16.82 -1.39
CA ASN A 307 17.46 16.55 -1.32
C ASN A 307 17.77 15.10 -1.70
N LEU A 308 16.99 14.15 -1.16
CA LEU A 308 17.15 12.74 -1.50
C LEU A 308 16.91 12.47 -2.99
N LYS A 309 15.87 13.10 -3.58
CA LYS A 309 15.60 13.00 -5.01
C LYS A 309 16.76 13.54 -5.85
N SER A 310 17.29 14.71 -5.53
CA SER A 310 18.42 15.32 -6.25
C SER A 310 19.66 14.42 -6.21
N THR A 311 20.04 13.95 -5.03
CA THR A 311 21.19 13.04 -4.86
C THR A 311 21.03 11.75 -5.67
N ILE A 312 19.82 11.18 -5.71
CA ILE A 312 19.57 9.97 -6.51
C ILE A 312 19.66 10.26 -8.01
N ILE A 313 19.10 11.37 -8.48
CA ILE A 313 19.15 11.71 -9.91
C ILE A 313 20.58 12.03 -10.36
N GLU A 314 21.37 12.69 -9.54
CA GLU A 314 22.79 12.95 -9.79
C GLU A 314 23.59 11.65 -9.92
N SER A 315 23.18 10.59 -9.20
CA SER A 315 23.82 9.27 -9.32
C SER A 315 23.43 8.48 -10.58
N TYR A 316 22.56 9.00 -11.43
CA TYR A 316 22.23 8.38 -12.72
C TYR A 316 23.37 8.64 -13.69
N GLU A 317 24.25 7.67 -13.83
CA GLU A 317 25.31 7.68 -14.83
C GLU A 317 24.76 7.32 -16.20
N SER A 318 25.31 7.95 -17.22
CA SER A 318 24.97 7.74 -18.63
C SER A 318 25.40 6.35 -19.09
#